data_1194c804b412f22e39f83151f77320c9
#
_entry.id   1194c804b412f22e39f83151f77320c9
#
_cell.length_a   1.000
_cell.length_b   1.000
_cell.length_c   1.000
_cell.angle_alpha   90.00
_cell.angle_beta   90.00
_cell.angle_gamma   90.00
#
_symmetry.space_group_name_H-M   'P 1'
#
loop_
_entity.id
_entity.type
_entity.pdbx_description
1 polymer ?
#
loop_
_entity_poly.entity_id
_entity_poly.type
_entity_poly.pdbx_seq_one_letter_code
_entity_poly.pdbx_strand_id
1 'polypeptide(L)'
;MVKLRSRLMSVALLVALMLMASPVVVASAHARPPQNVTPNIDANTCTGAPSAANCDGVDPAYIYPNGSSCASDGQTIATFVVTNSDGSTLAYNELRWSNRCKSNWVRMTADHRFSYTMKASIYNYCSGSPNYGLPNYSASVQDPDGGTVIWTPMIYAPSNSVTMKGQALSSSVSHCY
;
A
#
# COMPACT_ATOMS: atom_id res chain seq x y z
N MET A 1 49.84 -35.18 36.05
CA MET A 1 48.94 -34.05 36.43
C MET A 1 49.04 -32.93 35.41
N VAL A 2 48.67 -33.16 34.14
CA VAL A 2 48.72 -32.13 33.07
C VAL A 2 47.60 -32.36 32.08
N LYS A 3 46.33 -32.41 32.51
CA LYS A 3 45.16 -32.49 31.57
C LYS A 3 43.94 -31.67 31.99
N LEU A 4 44.07 -30.72 32.91
CA LEU A 4 42.91 -29.96 33.40
C LEU A 4 42.89 -28.45 33.05
N ARG A 5 43.95 -27.94 32.36
CA ARG A 5 44.00 -26.48 32.04
C ARG A 5 43.54 -26.11 30.63
N SER A 6 43.28 -27.08 29.75
CA SER A 6 42.91 -26.82 28.35
C SER A 6 41.39 -26.66 28.11
N ARG A 7 40.52 -26.99 29.07
CA ARG A 7 39.08 -26.93 28.88
C ARG A 7 38.40 -25.64 29.40
N LEU A 8 39.10 -24.84 30.15
CA LEU A 8 38.56 -23.59 30.69
C LEU A 8 38.76 -22.39 29.73
N MET A 9 39.66 -22.44 28.77
CA MET A 9 39.82 -21.36 27.79
C MET A 9 38.83 -21.40 26.63
N SER A 10 38.21 -22.55 26.33
CA SER A 10 37.24 -22.65 25.22
C SER A 10 35.84 -22.17 25.56
N VAL A 11 35.49 -22.09 26.85
CA VAL A 11 34.16 -21.64 27.27
C VAL A 11 34.09 -20.11 27.35
N ALA A 12 35.21 -19.44 27.64
CA ALA A 12 35.24 -17.97 27.69
C ALA A 12 35.13 -17.29 26.31
N LEU A 13 35.51 -17.99 25.23
CA LEU A 13 35.48 -17.43 23.87
C LEU A 13 34.08 -17.53 23.23
N LEU A 14 33.24 -18.46 23.68
CA LEU A 14 31.88 -18.65 23.18
C LEU A 14 30.87 -17.66 23.79
N VAL A 15 31.13 -17.10 24.95
CA VAL A 15 30.22 -16.13 25.60
C VAL A 15 30.41 -14.70 25.04
N ALA A 16 31.58 -14.39 24.49
CA ALA A 16 31.86 -13.07 23.95
C ALA A 16 31.26 -12.83 22.53
N LEU A 17 30.81 -13.87 21.82
CA LEU A 17 30.26 -13.75 20.46
C LEU A 17 28.74 -13.59 20.43
N MET A 18 28.05 -13.70 21.57
CA MET A 18 26.58 -13.59 21.62
C MET A 18 26.03 -12.19 21.94
N LEU A 19 26.89 -11.18 22.10
CA LEU A 19 26.47 -9.83 22.53
C LEU A 19 26.41 -8.78 21.41
N MET A 20 26.56 -9.18 20.14
CA MET A 20 26.53 -8.25 19.00
C MET A 20 25.35 -8.50 18.02
N ALA A 21 24.29 -9.15 18.46
CA ALA A 21 23.04 -9.18 17.72
C ALA A 21 22.22 -7.93 18.05
N SER A 22 22.66 -6.77 17.57
CA SER A 22 21.80 -5.60 17.53
C SER A 22 20.60 -5.92 16.63
N PRO A 23 19.36 -5.77 17.10
CA PRO A 23 18.20 -5.88 16.21
C PRO A 23 18.33 -4.77 15.17
N VAL A 24 18.61 -5.15 13.92
CA VAL A 24 18.43 -4.25 12.79
C VAL A 24 16.92 -4.02 12.71
N VAL A 25 16.48 -2.89 13.23
CA VAL A 25 15.12 -2.39 12.98
C VAL A 25 15.10 -2.02 11.50
N VAL A 26 14.67 -2.95 10.66
CA VAL A 26 14.37 -2.66 9.26
C VAL A 26 13.15 -1.76 9.28
N ALA A 27 13.37 -0.45 9.21
CA ALA A 27 12.31 0.49 8.93
C ALA A 27 11.73 0.12 7.56
N SER A 28 10.50 -0.38 7.53
CA SER A 28 9.78 -0.64 6.28
C SER A 28 9.68 0.69 5.54
N ALA A 29 10.49 0.86 4.50
CA ALA A 29 10.39 2.00 3.62
C ALA A 29 9.02 1.91 2.93
N HIS A 30 8.08 2.75 3.33
CA HIS A 30 6.83 2.95 2.61
C HIS A 30 7.21 3.58 1.27
N ALA A 31 7.20 2.78 0.21
CA ALA A 31 7.41 3.29 -1.14
C ALA A 31 6.25 4.25 -1.47
N ARG A 32 6.51 5.54 -1.36
CA ARG A 32 5.56 6.57 -1.82
C ARG A 32 5.48 6.46 -3.34
N PRO A 33 4.27 6.30 -3.92
CA PRO A 33 4.14 6.27 -5.37
C PRO A 33 4.73 7.53 -6.00
N PRO A 34 5.34 7.44 -7.18
CA PRO A 34 5.83 8.60 -7.90
C PRO A 34 4.65 9.54 -8.18
N GLN A 35 4.62 10.67 -7.49
CA GLN A 35 3.59 11.68 -7.66
C GLN A 35 3.92 12.54 -8.87
N ASN A 36 3.44 12.16 -10.05
CA ASN A 36 3.33 13.06 -11.20
C ASN A 36 1.99 13.83 -11.20
N VAL A 37 1.35 13.94 -10.04
CA VAL A 37 0.13 14.75 -9.91
C VAL A 37 0.56 16.12 -9.45
N THR A 38 0.49 17.12 -10.32
CA THR A 38 0.50 18.54 -9.93
C THR A 38 -0.59 18.70 -8.87
N PRO A 39 -0.28 19.11 -7.63
CA PRO A 39 -1.33 19.28 -6.62
C PRO A 39 -2.32 20.30 -7.18
N ASN A 40 -3.57 19.85 -7.32
CA ASN A 40 -4.66 20.76 -7.63
C ASN A 40 -4.71 21.81 -6.51
N ILE A 41 -4.76 23.10 -6.88
CA ILE A 41 -4.81 24.23 -5.94
C ILE A 41 -5.98 24.05 -4.95
N ASP A 42 -7.03 23.34 -5.37
CA ASP A 42 -8.22 23.04 -4.58
C ASP A 42 -8.09 21.79 -3.69
N ALA A 43 -6.97 21.08 -3.70
CA ALA A 43 -6.73 19.91 -2.84
C ALA A 43 -6.89 20.21 -1.34
N ASN A 44 -6.77 21.47 -0.94
CA ASN A 44 -6.97 21.92 0.43
C ASN A 44 -8.43 21.83 0.90
N THR A 45 -9.38 21.63 0.00
CA THR A 45 -10.82 21.64 0.30
C THR A 45 -11.44 20.24 0.32
N CYS A 46 -10.73 19.18 -0.07
CA CYS A 46 -11.30 17.82 -0.09
C CYS A 46 -11.84 17.38 1.27
N THR A 47 -11.15 17.69 2.38
CA THR A 47 -11.63 17.34 3.73
C THR A 47 -12.75 18.22 4.25
N GLY A 48 -12.94 19.41 3.68
CA GLY A 48 -13.98 20.38 4.09
C GLY A 48 -15.14 20.48 3.10
N ALA A 49 -14.87 20.29 1.82
CA ALA A 49 -15.85 20.37 0.73
C ALA A 49 -15.57 19.26 -0.32
N PRO A 50 -15.84 17.99 0.04
CA PRO A 50 -15.52 16.87 -0.85
C PRO A 50 -16.31 16.93 -2.15
N SER A 51 -15.59 16.87 -3.26
CA SER A 51 -16.12 16.86 -4.63
C SER A 51 -15.09 16.21 -5.57
N ALA A 52 -15.50 15.84 -6.77
CA ALA A 52 -14.55 15.32 -7.77
C ALA A 52 -13.44 16.34 -8.05
N ALA A 53 -13.76 17.63 -8.20
CA ALA A 53 -12.77 18.67 -8.45
C ALA A 53 -11.72 18.82 -7.34
N ASN A 54 -12.12 18.53 -6.08
CA ASN A 54 -11.27 18.74 -4.91
C ASN A 54 -10.53 17.47 -4.45
N CYS A 55 -11.04 16.28 -4.79
CA CYS A 55 -10.55 15.00 -4.24
C CYS A 55 -9.94 14.07 -5.29
N ASP A 56 -10.40 14.14 -6.56
CA ASP A 56 -9.86 13.26 -7.60
C ASP A 56 -8.38 13.52 -7.85
N GLY A 57 -7.59 12.44 -7.87
CA GLY A 57 -6.16 12.51 -8.08
C GLY A 57 -5.33 12.92 -6.86
N VAL A 58 -5.97 13.24 -5.73
CA VAL A 58 -5.26 13.61 -4.49
C VAL A 58 -4.74 12.37 -3.78
N ASP A 59 -3.52 12.45 -3.24
CA ASP A 59 -2.95 11.43 -2.37
C ASP A 59 -3.77 11.32 -1.08
N PRO A 60 -4.31 10.14 -0.72
CA PRO A 60 -5.09 9.98 0.52
C PRO A 60 -4.30 10.34 1.79
N ALA A 61 -2.98 10.23 1.76
CA ALA A 61 -2.11 10.58 2.88
C ALA A 61 -1.70 12.07 2.90
N TYR A 62 -2.15 12.87 1.93
CA TYR A 62 -1.88 14.31 1.94
C TYR A 62 -2.44 14.95 3.22
N ILE A 63 -1.57 15.65 3.95
CA ILE A 63 -1.95 16.34 5.19
C ILE A 63 -2.39 17.76 4.85
N TYR A 64 -3.64 18.06 5.10
CA TYR A 64 -4.23 19.38 4.92
C TYR A 64 -3.77 20.36 6.03
N PRO A 65 -3.91 21.68 5.84
CA PRO A 65 -3.49 22.67 6.84
C PRO A 65 -4.12 22.49 8.23
N ASN A 66 -5.29 21.85 8.31
CA ASN A 66 -5.95 21.50 9.58
C ASN A 66 -5.37 20.24 10.27
N GLY A 67 -4.26 19.68 9.75
CA GLY A 67 -3.61 18.49 10.28
C GLY A 67 -4.30 17.16 9.96
N SER A 68 -5.37 17.16 9.14
CA SER A 68 -6.09 15.95 8.75
C SER A 68 -5.69 15.44 7.37
N SER A 69 -5.91 14.16 7.12
CA SER A 69 -5.82 13.54 5.80
C SER A 69 -7.04 12.65 5.55
N CYS A 70 -7.30 12.29 4.29
CA CYS A 70 -8.36 11.34 3.98
C CYS A 70 -8.01 9.93 4.48
N ALA A 71 -6.73 9.60 4.53
CA ALA A 71 -6.28 8.32 5.09
C ALA A 71 -6.51 8.21 6.60
N SER A 72 -6.62 9.33 7.34
CA SER A 72 -6.78 9.33 8.80
C SER A 72 -8.10 8.74 9.29
N ASP A 73 -9.17 8.80 8.48
CA ASP A 73 -10.45 8.13 8.73
C ASP A 73 -10.73 6.99 7.73
N GLY A 74 -9.70 6.60 6.96
CA GLY A 74 -9.80 5.58 5.93
C GLY A 74 -10.09 4.19 6.50
N GLN A 75 -11.17 3.57 6.01
CA GLN A 75 -11.59 2.23 6.37
C GLN A 75 -11.37 1.27 5.20
N THR A 76 -10.98 0.02 5.47
CA THR A 76 -11.01 -1.04 4.47
C THR A 76 -12.43 -1.52 4.33
N ILE A 77 -13.02 -1.36 3.14
CA ILE A 77 -14.38 -1.82 2.84
C ILE A 77 -14.40 -3.15 2.08
N ALA A 78 -13.28 -3.51 1.45
CA ALA A 78 -13.10 -4.81 0.84
C ALA A 78 -11.62 -5.18 0.71
N THR A 79 -11.33 -6.47 0.70
CA THR A 79 -9.99 -7.03 0.52
C THR A 79 -10.04 -8.20 -0.44
N PHE A 80 -9.12 -8.22 -1.41
CA PHE A 80 -8.90 -9.33 -2.32
C PHE A 80 -7.44 -9.73 -2.32
N VAL A 81 -7.22 -11.02 -2.43
CA VAL A 81 -5.89 -11.60 -2.50
C VAL A 81 -5.48 -11.78 -3.96
N VAL A 82 -4.30 -11.30 -4.31
CA VAL A 82 -3.66 -11.64 -5.58
C VAL A 82 -2.79 -12.87 -5.33
N THR A 83 -3.11 -13.98 -5.98
CA THR A 83 -2.43 -15.26 -5.81
C THR A 83 -1.63 -15.62 -7.06
N ASN A 84 -0.52 -16.31 -6.85
CA ASN A 84 0.24 -16.96 -7.91
C ASN A 84 -0.51 -18.19 -8.47
N SER A 85 -0.01 -18.76 -9.55
CA SER A 85 -0.57 -19.97 -10.18
C SER A 85 -0.53 -21.21 -9.28
N ASP A 86 0.39 -21.26 -8.32
CA ASP A 86 0.51 -22.32 -7.31
C ASP A 86 -0.40 -22.10 -6.09
N GLY A 87 -1.19 -21.02 -6.08
CA GLY A 87 -2.09 -20.65 -4.96
C GLY A 87 -1.43 -19.85 -3.85
N SER A 88 -0.12 -19.59 -3.91
CA SER A 88 0.56 -18.74 -2.93
C SER A 88 0.08 -17.29 -3.02
N THR A 89 -0.05 -16.64 -1.87
CA THR A 89 -0.42 -15.21 -1.80
C THR A 89 0.75 -14.35 -2.26
N LEU A 90 0.52 -13.46 -3.20
CA LEU A 90 1.49 -12.45 -3.65
C LEU A 90 1.26 -11.11 -2.96
N ALA A 91 0.01 -10.68 -2.88
CA ALA A 91 -0.33 -9.38 -2.30
C ALA A 91 -1.78 -9.33 -1.84
N TYR A 92 -2.05 -8.43 -0.90
CA TYR A 92 -3.40 -8.04 -0.48
C TYR A 92 -3.77 -6.74 -1.17
N ASN A 93 -4.92 -6.71 -1.83
CA ASN A 93 -5.46 -5.57 -2.54
C ASN A 93 -6.72 -5.09 -1.82
N GLU A 94 -6.69 -3.91 -1.23
CA GLU A 94 -7.75 -3.38 -0.36
C GLU A 94 -8.39 -2.15 -0.98
N LEU A 95 -9.72 -2.14 -1.05
CA LEU A 95 -10.48 -0.93 -1.31
C LEU A 95 -10.67 -0.16 -0.01
N ARG A 96 -10.22 1.09 -0.01
CA ARG A 96 -10.29 2.01 1.12
C ARG A 96 -11.35 3.07 0.86
N TRP A 97 -12.01 3.51 1.92
CA TRP A 97 -13.03 4.55 1.92
C TRP A 97 -12.77 5.55 3.03
N SER A 98 -12.87 6.84 2.72
CA SER A 98 -12.92 7.93 3.69
C SER A 98 -14.33 8.53 3.73
N ASN A 99 -14.98 8.48 4.90
CA ASN A 99 -16.27 9.11 5.06
C ASN A 99 -16.16 10.63 5.02
N ARG A 100 -15.04 11.21 5.50
CA ARG A 100 -14.78 12.65 5.46
C ARG A 100 -14.63 13.15 4.03
N CYS A 101 -13.82 12.46 3.23
CA CYS A 101 -13.51 12.88 1.86
C CYS A 101 -14.50 12.36 0.81
N LYS A 102 -15.42 11.45 1.21
CA LYS A 102 -16.36 10.80 0.27
C LYS A 102 -15.65 10.17 -0.93
N SER A 103 -14.47 9.60 -0.67
CA SER A 103 -13.53 9.15 -1.71
C SER A 103 -13.02 7.76 -1.43
N ASN A 104 -12.71 7.05 -2.51
CA ASN A 104 -12.12 5.73 -2.49
C ASN A 104 -10.67 5.76 -3.01
N TRP A 105 -9.85 4.83 -2.55
CA TRP A 105 -8.54 4.51 -3.13
C TRP A 105 -8.21 3.04 -2.92
N VAL A 106 -7.27 2.53 -3.69
CA VAL A 106 -6.76 1.18 -3.53
C VAL A 106 -5.44 1.22 -2.77
N ARG A 107 -5.33 0.40 -1.75
CA ARG A 107 -4.08 0.08 -1.06
C ARG A 107 -3.68 -1.34 -1.41
N MET A 108 -2.43 -1.57 -1.81
CA MET A 108 -1.92 -2.90 -2.07
C MET A 108 -0.67 -3.14 -1.24
N THR A 109 -0.61 -4.30 -0.57
CA THR A 109 0.49 -4.69 0.31
C THR A 109 1.07 -6.01 -0.19
N ALA A 110 2.38 -6.06 -0.45
CA ALA A 110 3.08 -7.29 -0.79
C ALA A 110 3.12 -8.23 0.42
N ASP A 111 2.76 -9.50 0.23
CA ASP A 111 2.84 -10.53 1.27
C ASP A 111 4.30 -10.92 1.55
N HIS A 112 5.07 -11.10 0.49
CA HIS A 112 6.49 -11.42 0.54
C HIS A 112 7.22 -10.75 -0.64
N ARG A 113 8.55 -10.87 -0.67
CA ARG A 113 9.36 -10.35 -1.77
C ARG A 113 9.12 -11.15 -3.05
N PHE A 114 8.97 -10.44 -4.17
CA PHE A 114 8.97 -11.02 -5.51
C PHE A 114 9.59 -10.06 -6.54
N SER A 115 10.22 -10.63 -7.58
CA SER A 115 11.01 -9.87 -8.57
C SER A 115 10.18 -9.46 -9.78
N TYR A 116 9.08 -8.70 -9.56
CA TYR A 116 8.20 -8.20 -10.61
C TYR A 116 7.45 -6.95 -10.16
N THR A 117 6.73 -6.34 -11.10
CA THR A 117 5.90 -5.17 -10.78
C THR A 117 4.69 -5.56 -9.94
N MET A 118 4.48 -4.85 -8.83
CA MET A 118 3.21 -4.78 -8.12
C MET A 118 2.49 -3.50 -8.54
N LYS A 119 1.21 -3.59 -8.93
CA LYS A 119 0.43 -2.44 -9.39
C LYS A 119 -0.98 -2.45 -8.81
N ALA A 120 -1.36 -1.34 -8.20
CA ALA A 120 -2.72 -1.04 -7.78
C ALA A 120 -3.37 -0.07 -8.76
N SER A 121 -4.66 -0.23 -9.04
CA SER A 121 -5.42 0.71 -9.89
C SER A 121 -6.84 0.86 -9.38
N ILE A 122 -7.40 2.07 -9.54
CA ILE A 122 -8.80 2.37 -9.27
C ILE A 122 -9.40 3.08 -10.46
N TYR A 123 -10.64 2.73 -10.80
CA TYR A 123 -11.41 3.29 -11.90
C TYR A 123 -12.77 3.76 -11.36
N ASN A 124 -13.23 4.92 -11.83
CA ASN A 124 -14.57 5.34 -11.56
C ASN A 124 -15.56 4.45 -12.32
N TYR A 125 -16.66 4.12 -11.67
CA TYR A 125 -17.69 3.20 -12.14
C TYR A 125 -17.25 1.75 -12.36
N CYS A 126 -18.21 0.87 -12.40
CA CYS A 126 -17.99 -0.53 -12.71
C CYS A 126 -17.89 -0.78 -14.22
N SER A 127 -17.16 -1.83 -14.59
CA SER A 127 -17.10 -2.30 -15.97
C SER A 127 -18.52 -2.56 -16.50
N GLY A 128 -18.81 -2.05 -17.70
CA GLY A 128 -20.15 -2.10 -18.31
C GLY A 128 -20.97 -0.80 -18.11
N SER A 129 -20.56 0.11 -17.23
CA SER A 129 -21.11 1.47 -17.19
C SER A 129 -20.63 2.28 -18.40
N PRO A 130 -21.47 3.12 -19.03
CA PRO A 130 -21.04 4.00 -20.13
C PRO A 130 -19.96 5.01 -19.69
N ASN A 131 -19.83 5.27 -18.39
CA ASN A 131 -18.86 6.18 -17.80
C ASN A 131 -17.64 5.44 -17.22
N TYR A 132 -17.54 4.12 -17.40
CA TYR A 132 -16.42 3.33 -16.87
C TYR A 132 -15.08 3.85 -17.36
N GLY A 133 -14.14 3.96 -16.42
CA GLY A 133 -12.73 4.16 -16.72
C GLY A 133 -12.19 5.56 -16.45
N LEU A 134 -13.03 6.60 -16.35
CA LEU A 134 -12.54 7.96 -16.11
C LEU A 134 -13.28 8.66 -14.95
N PRO A 135 -12.54 9.28 -14.02
CA PRO A 135 -11.09 9.25 -13.87
C PRO A 135 -10.59 7.86 -13.49
N ASN A 136 -9.31 7.57 -13.76
CA ASN A 136 -8.63 6.38 -13.27
C ASN A 136 -7.24 6.75 -12.75
N TYR A 137 -6.78 6.03 -11.72
CA TYR A 137 -5.47 6.24 -11.13
C TYR A 137 -4.78 4.92 -10.84
N SER A 138 -3.45 4.94 -10.88
CA SER A 138 -2.65 3.76 -10.53
C SER A 138 -1.37 4.13 -9.81
N ALA A 139 -0.85 3.18 -9.05
CA ALA A 139 0.47 3.20 -8.43
C ALA A 139 1.15 1.87 -8.68
N SER A 140 2.47 1.87 -8.77
CA SER A 140 3.25 0.66 -8.98
C SER A 140 4.62 0.73 -8.31
N VAL A 141 5.17 -0.43 -7.99
CA VAL A 141 6.53 -0.60 -7.49
C VAL A 141 7.14 -1.83 -8.15
N GLN A 142 8.44 -1.77 -8.45
CA GLN A 142 9.23 -2.90 -8.95
C GLN A 142 9.86 -3.64 -7.77
N ASP A 143 9.95 -4.96 -7.90
CA ASP A 143 10.65 -5.85 -6.96
C ASP A 143 10.32 -5.55 -5.49
N PRO A 144 9.02 -5.57 -5.10
CA PRO A 144 8.62 -5.23 -3.74
C PRO A 144 9.18 -6.25 -2.74
N ASP A 145 9.64 -5.77 -1.60
CA ASP A 145 9.87 -6.59 -0.41
C ASP A 145 8.56 -6.92 0.29
N GLY A 146 8.54 -7.96 1.11
CA GLY A 146 7.38 -8.28 1.95
C GLY A 146 7.02 -7.09 2.85
N GLY A 147 5.73 -6.76 2.93
CA GLY A 147 5.23 -5.59 3.63
C GLY A 147 5.33 -4.27 2.87
N THR A 148 5.88 -4.26 1.64
CA THR A 148 5.84 -3.06 0.78
C THR A 148 4.39 -2.66 0.50
N VAL A 149 4.06 -1.38 0.74
CA VAL A 149 2.72 -0.83 0.55
C VAL A 149 2.75 0.24 -0.53
N ILE A 150 1.82 0.14 -1.47
CA ILE A 150 1.50 1.20 -2.43
C ILE A 150 0.02 1.55 -2.34
N TRP A 151 -0.34 2.77 -2.73
CA TRP A 151 -1.74 3.18 -2.85
C TRP A 151 -1.95 4.13 -4.02
N THR A 152 -3.15 4.09 -4.57
CA THR A 152 -3.54 5.00 -5.65
C THR A 152 -3.90 6.38 -5.10
N PRO A 153 -3.85 7.43 -5.92
CA PRO A 153 -4.66 8.62 -5.69
C PRO A 153 -6.14 8.27 -5.52
N MET A 154 -6.91 9.19 -4.91
CA MET A 154 -8.33 9.01 -4.62
C MET A 154 -9.22 9.23 -5.85
N ILE A 155 -10.42 8.64 -5.79
CA ILE A 155 -11.58 8.98 -6.62
C ILE A 155 -12.72 9.40 -5.70
N TYR A 156 -13.32 10.57 -5.95
CA TYR A 156 -14.55 11.01 -5.33
C TYR A 156 -15.73 10.21 -5.90
N ALA A 157 -16.35 9.39 -5.08
CA ALA A 157 -17.42 8.49 -5.52
C ALA A 157 -18.45 8.24 -4.40
N PRO A 158 -19.16 9.27 -3.91
CA PRO A 158 -20.04 9.14 -2.74
C PRO A 158 -21.27 8.26 -3.00
N SER A 159 -21.66 8.10 -4.25
CA SER A 159 -22.83 7.34 -4.68
C SER A 159 -22.55 6.43 -5.87
N ASN A 160 -21.33 6.40 -6.36
CA ASN A 160 -20.92 5.64 -7.53
C ASN A 160 -20.14 4.40 -7.13
N SER A 161 -20.35 3.34 -7.87
CA SER A 161 -19.50 2.16 -7.79
C SER A 161 -18.11 2.45 -8.36
N VAL A 162 -17.09 1.85 -7.77
CA VAL A 162 -15.71 1.92 -8.27
C VAL A 162 -15.20 0.53 -8.61
N THR A 163 -14.32 0.41 -9.59
CA THR A 163 -13.57 -0.82 -9.85
C THR A 163 -12.18 -0.69 -9.27
N MET A 164 -11.82 -1.61 -8.39
CA MET A 164 -10.44 -1.80 -7.94
C MET A 164 -9.77 -2.91 -8.75
N LYS A 165 -8.47 -2.75 -9.02
CA LYS A 165 -7.64 -3.75 -9.67
C LYS A 165 -6.28 -3.85 -9.01
N GLY A 166 -5.87 -5.08 -8.67
CA GLY A 166 -4.53 -5.39 -8.19
C GLY A 166 -3.83 -6.32 -9.18
N GLN A 167 -2.55 -6.10 -9.43
CA GLN A 167 -1.71 -6.93 -10.27
C GLN A 167 -0.39 -7.20 -9.57
N ALA A 168 0.05 -8.47 -9.59
CA ALA A 168 1.38 -8.89 -9.16
C ALA A 168 1.80 -10.06 -10.05
N LEU A 169 3.02 -10.03 -10.57
CA LEU A 169 3.47 -10.97 -11.60
C LEU A 169 2.52 -10.94 -12.81
N SER A 170 2.13 -12.15 -13.28
CA SER A 170 1.10 -12.33 -14.30
C SER A 170 -0.33 -12.38 -13.75
N SER A 171 -0.46 -12.39 -12.43
CA SER A 171 -1.75 -12.49 -11.74
C SER A 171 -2.43 -11.15 -11.59
N SER A 172 -3.75 -11.12 -11.71
CA SER A 172 -4.53 -9.91 -11.48
C SER A 172 -5.89 -10.25 -10.88
N VAL A 173 -6.37 -9.33 -10.06
CA VAL A 173 -7.72 -9.34 -9.50
C VAL A 173 -8.41 -8.04 -9.83
N SER A 174 -9.70 -8.08 -10.19
CA SER A 174 -10.50 -6.91 -10.49
C SER A 174 -11.90 -7.10 -9.95
N HIS A 175 -12.38 -6.15 -9.16
CA HIS A 175 -13.71 -6.19 -8.55
C HIS A 175 -14.39 -4.82 -8.63
N CYS A 176 -15.71 -4.88 -8.77
CA CYS A 176 -16.61 -3.72 -8.77
C CYS A 176 -17.30 -3.63 -7.41
N TYR A 177 -17.47 -2.40 -6.90
CA TYR A 177 -18.15 -2.05 -5.65
C TYR A 177 -19.18 -0.96 -5.88
#